data_4b82a700845e9c6d2ef22a7333e68127
#
_entry.id   4b82a700845e9c6d2ef22a7333e68127
#
_cell.length_a   1.000
_cell.length_b   1.000
_cell.length_c   1.000
_cell.angle_alpha   90.00
_cell.angle_beta   90.00
_cell.angle_gamma   90.00
#
_symmetry.space_group_name_H-M   'P 1'
#
loop_
_entity.id
_entity.type
_entity.pdbx_description
1 polymer ?
#
loop_
_entity_poly.entity_id
_entity_poly.type
_entity_poly.pdbx_seq_one_letter_code
_entity_poly.pdbx_strand_id
1 'polypeptide(L)'
;ERKKLISPVTFPEELIKEKWEQIKYTKKEFWNNSTEFITSKNERVRSKSELIIAECLIKNNILFHYEYPIKINNAVFYPDFCCYNINKRKTIFWEHFGMMDNLEYLNKAIEKIKFYQENNFQIGTDVVFTMESSSVPISSKQIEKVIKQYFA
;
A
#
# COMPACT_ATOMS: atom_id res chain seq x y z
N GLU A 1 12.88 3.78 45.12
CA GLU A 1 12.77 2.35 44.82
C GLU A 1 11.42 1.93 44.19
N ARG A 2 10.79 2.81 43.43
CA ARG A 2 9.59 2.47 42.61
C ARG A 2 9.67 3.03 41.20
N LYS A 3 10.84 2.88 40.55
CA LYS A 3 11.01 3.02 39.12
C LYS A 3 10.87 1.67 38.42
N LYS A 4 9.99 0.83 38.91
CA LYS A 4 9.68 -0.43 38.25
C LYS A 4 8.46 -0.27 37.36
N LEU A 5 8.75 -0.18 36.04
CA LEU A 5 7.98 -0.84 35.02
C LEU A 5 6.56 -0.32 34.82
N ILE A 6 6.45 0.92 34.38
CA ILE A 6 5.36 1.22 33.46
C ILE A 6 5.97 0.97 32.07
N SER A 7 5.88 -0.25 31.58
CA SER A 7 5.96 -0.50 30.15
C SER A 7 4.89 0.38 29.53
N PRO A 8 5.22 1.25 28.57
CA PRO A 8 4.19 2.01 27.89
C PRO A 8 3.20 1.01 27.30
N VAL A 9 1.93 1.16 27.62
CA VAL A 9 0.83 0.33 27.08
C VAL A 9 0.75 0.44 25.55
N THR A 10 1.43 1.43 24.98
CA THR A 10 1.54 1.68 23.55
C THR A 10 2.99 1.91 23.19
N PHE A 11 3.47 1.27 22.09
CA PHE A 11 4.79 1.55 21.56
C PHE A 11 4.87 3.00 21.07
N PRO A 12 5.94 3.74 21.37
CA PRO A 12 6.18 5.05 20.76
C PRO A 12 6.16 4.97 19.24
N GLU A 13 5.65 6.00 18.58
CA GLU A 13 5.56 6.06 17.11
C GLU A 13 6.92 5.83 16.43
N GLU A 14 7.99 6.38 16.99
CA GLU A 14 9.36 6.21 16.49
C GLU A 14 9.80 4.75 16.50
N LEU A 15 9.45 4.00 17.54
CA LEU A 15 9.78 2.58 17.62
C LEU A 15 8.98 1.75 16.61
N ILE A 16 7.72 2.10 16.39
CA ILE A 16 6.88 1.45 15.36
C ILE A 16 7.49 1.69 13.99
N LYS A 17 7.87 2.92 13.70
CA LYS A 17 8.50 3.30 12.43
C LYS A 17 9.80 2.53 12.21
N GLU A 18 10.67 2.49 13.22
CA GLU A 18 11.94 1.78 13.16
C GLU A 18 11.73 0.29 12.91
N LYS A 19 10.83 -0.36 13.64
CA LYS A 19 10.51 -1.77 13.43
C LYS A 19 9.95 -2.04 12.04
N TRP A 20 9.09 -1.16 11.54
CA TRP A 20 8.52 -1.28 10.20
C TRP A 20 9.61 -1.20 9.12
N GLU A 21 10.52 -0.26 9.22
CA GLU A 21 11.62 -0.08 8.27
C GLU A 21 12.62 -1.23 8.27
N GLN A 22 12.74 -1.98 9.37
CA GLN A 22 13.63 -3.14 9.50
C GLN A 22 13.06 -4.42 8.92
N ILE A 23 11.78 -4.49 8.57
CA ILE A 23 11.16 -5.68 7.99
C ILE A 23 11.76 -5.94 6.62
N LYS A 24 12.31 -7.15 6.44
CA LYS A 24 12.84 -7.63 5.16
C LYS A 24 11.85 -8.60 4.53
N TYR A 25 11.62 -8.44 3.25
CA TYR A 25 10.72 -9.29 2.47
C TYR A 25 11.16 -9.37 1.02
N THR A 26 10.67 -10.39 0.31
CA THR A 26 10.93 -10.55 -1.12
C THR A 26 9.71 -10.10 -1.90
N LYS A 27 9.92 -9.11 -2.75
CA LYS A 27 8.90 -8.62 -3.68
C LYS A 27 8.67 -9.62 -4.82
N LYS A 28 7.58 -9.42 -5.54
CA LYS A 28 7.36 -10.07 -6.82
C LYS A 28 8.44 -9.65 -7.83
N GLU A 29 8.94 -10.60 -8.61
CA GLU A 29 9.99 -10.35 -9.58
C GLU A 29 9.58 -9.34 -10.65
N PHE A 30 10.54 -8.49 -11.07
CA PHE A 30 10.37 -7.58 -12.19
C PHE A 30 10.73 -8.28 -13.49
N TRP A 31 9.98 -7.98 -14.54
CA TRP A 31 10.32 -8.47 -15.87
C TRP A 31 11.60 -7.83 -16.39
N ASN A 32 12.42 -8.61 -17.07
CA ASN A 32 13.59 -8.09 -17.77
C ASN A 32 13.17 -7.06 -18.82
N ASN A 33 13.93 -5.98 -18.94
CA ASN A 33 13.67 -4.87 -19.88
C ASN A 33 12.41 -4.03 -19.58
N SER A 34 11.79 -4.16 -18.43
CA SER A 34 10.73 -3.23 -18.04
C SER A 34 11.29 -1.86 -17.68
N THR A 35 10.52 -0.80 -17.95
CA THR A 35 10.88 0.57 -17.55
C THR A 35 11.09 0.65 -16.04
N GLU A 36 12.15 1.33 -15.61
CA GLU A 36 12.45 1.51 -14.20
C GLU A 36 11.83 2.80 -13.67
N PHE A 37 10.97 2.66 -12.66
CA PHE A 37 10.46 3.76 -11.86
C PHE A 37 11.01 3.61 -10.45
N ILE A 38 11.76 4.59 -9.99
CA ILE A 38 12.46 4.52 -8.70
C ILE A 38 12.03 5.68 -7.81
N THR A 39 11.60 5.36 -6.60
CA THR A 39 11.17 6.34 -5.60
C THR A 39 12.35 7.13 -5.05
N SER A 40 12.06 8.25 -4.38
CA SER A 40 13.07 9.04 -3.64
C SER A 40 13.77 8.26 -2.54
N LYS A 41 13.17 7.16 -2.07
CA LYS A 41 13.80 6.20 -1.13
C LYS A 41 14.46 5.00 -1.83
N ASN A 42 14.76 5.13 -3.10
CA ASN A 42 15.47 4.13 -3.90
C ASN A 42 14.74 2.78 -4.01
N GLU A 43 13.41 2.81 -4.03
CA GLU A 43 12.58 1.64 -4.24
C GLU A 43 12.02 1.61 -5.66
N ARG A 44 12.17 0.47 -6.35
CA ARG A 44 11.62 0.28 -7.68
C ARG A 44 10.14 -0.09 -7.61
N VAL A 45 9.33 0.59 -8.42
CA VAL A 45 7.91 0.30 -8.62
C VAL A 45 7.63 0.04 -10.10
N ARG A 46 6.44 -0.49 -10.42
CA ARG A 46 6.14 -1.00 -11.77
C ARG A 46 5.57 0.01 -12.74
N SER A 47 5.01 1.11 -12.24
CA SER A 47 4.37 2.10 -13.08
C SER A 47 4.60 3.52 -12.59
N LYS A 48 4.38 4.48 -13.49
CA LYS A 48 4.43 5.90 -13.13
C LYS A 48 3.39 6.27 -12.08
N SER A 49 2.18 5.72 -12.17
CA SER A 49 1.11 5.98 -11.20
C SER A 49 1.47 5.45 -9.82
N GLU A 50 2.05 4.26 -9.74
CA GLU A 50 2.55 3.73 -8.47
C GLU A 50 3.68 4.56 -7.90
N LEU A 51 4.56 5.11 -8.76
CA LEU A 51 5.59 6.06 -8.33
C LEU A 51 4.98 7.30 -7.69
N ILE A 52 3.94 7.88 -8.31
CA ILE A 52 3.25 9.06 -7.76
C ILE A 52 2.59 8.72 -6.41
N ILE A 53 1.94 7.56 -6.31
CA ILE A 53 1.34 7.10 -5.05
C ILE A 53 2.42 6.96 -3.96
N ALA A 54 3.52 6.28 -4.27
CA ALA A 54 4.62 6.08 -3.34
C ALA A 54 5.21 7.41 -2.86
N GLU A 55 5.44 8.36 -3.76
CA GLU A 55 5.97 9.69 -3.40
C GLU A 55 4.99 10.48 -2.53
N CYS A 56 3.68 10.39 -2.79
CA CYS A 56 2.66 11.01 -1.95
C CYS A 56 2.61 10.37 -0.56
N LEU A 57 2.74 9.06 -0.46
CA LEU A 57 2.83 8.36 0.83
C LEU A 57 4.08 8.79 1.62
N ILE A 58 5.23 8.86 0.97
CA ILE A 58 6.48 9.33 1.58
C ILE A 58 6.33 10.76 2.09
N LYS A 59 5.80 11.66 1.26
CA LYS A 59 5.58 13.07 1.60
C LYS A 59 4.67 13.25 2.82
N ASN A 60 3.67 12.39 2.97
CA ASN A 60 2.73 12.43 4.09
C ASN A 60 3.17 11.59 5.30
N ASN A 61 4.40 11.08 5.29
CA ASN A 61 4.95 10.24 6.36
C ASN A 61 4.11 8.99 6.67
N ILE A 62 3.45 8.44 5.65
CA ILE A 62 2.73 7.17 5.77
C ILE A 62 3.72 6.03 5.57
N LEU A 63 3.78 5.12 6.53
CA LEU A 63 4.60 3.92 6.44
C LEU A 63 3.97 2.95 5.43
N PHE A 64 4.78 2.39 4.54
CA PHE A 64 4.31 1.38 3.60
C PHE A 64 5.41 0.42 3.17
N HIS A 65 4.98 -0.76 2.76
CA HIS A 65 5.80 -1.71 2.01
C HIS A 65 5.17 -1.92 0.64
N TYR A 66 5.97 -1.83 -0.40
CA TYR A 66 5.56 -2.08 -1.76
C TYR A 66 5.60 -3.57 -2.06
N GLU A 67 4.48 -4.12 -2.54
CA GLU A 67 4.33 -5.55 -2.87
C GLU A 67 4.76 -6.50 -1.75
N TYR A 68 4.35 -6.20 -0.52
CA TYR A 68 4.59 -7.08 0.60
C TYR A 68 3.75 -8.36 0.48
N PRO A 69 4.34 -9.57 0.59
CA PRO A 69 3.60 -10.81 0.46
C PRO A 69 2.65 -11.04 1.64
N ILE A 70 1.37 -11.22 1.33
CA ILE A 70 0.32 -11.54 2.31
C ILE A 70 -0.18 -12.95 2.04
N LYS A 71 -0.25 -13.77 3.10
CA LYS A 71 -0.74 -15.14 3.01
C LYS A 71 -2.15 -15.25 3.59
N ILE A 72 -3.10 -15.69 2.76
CA ILE A 72 -4.47 -15.98 3.15
C ILE A 72 -4.86 -17.33 2.59
N ASN A 73 -5.35 -18.24 3.44
CA ASN A 73 -5.80 -19.59 3.03
C ASN A 73 -4.79 -20.35 2.17
N ASN A 74 -3.49 -20.32 2.55
CA ASN A 74 -2.37 -20.92 1.82
C ASN A 74 -2.06 -20.30 0.45
N ALA A 75 -2.76 -19.26 0.04
CA ALA A 75 -2.43 -18.46 -1.13
C ALA A 75 -1.62 -17.21 -0.72
N VAL A 76 -0.62 -16.86 -1.53
CA VAL A 76 0.16 -15.62 -1.35
C VAL A 76 -0.28 -14.62 -2.39
N PHE A 77 -0.61 -13.40 -1.96
CA PHE A 77 -0.88 -12.29 -2.85
C PHE A 77 -0.03 -11.08 -2.47
N TYR A 78 0.12 -10.16 -3.42
CA TYR A 78 0.97 -8.98 -3.29
C TYR A 78 0.13 -7.73 -3.52
N PRO A 79 -0.42 -7.10 -2.45
CA PRO A 79 -1.02 -5.78 -2.59
C PRO A 79 0.00 -4.78 -3.15
N ASP A 80 -0.43 -3.83 -3.94
CA ASP A 80 0.50 -2.82 -4.45
C ASP A 80 1.20 -2.10 -3.29
N PHE A 81 0.43 -1.67 -2.30
CA PHE A 81 0.97 -1.05 -1.10
C PHE A 81 0.33 -1.65 0.16
N CYS A 82 1.17 -2.06 1.08
CA CYS A 82 0.77 -2.42 2.43
C CYS A 82 1.11 -1.24 3.34
N CYS A 83 0.11 -0.41 3.66
CA CYS A 83 0.30 0.81 4.43
C CYS A 83 -0.02 0.58 5.90
N TYR A 84 0.64 1.31 6.78
CA TYR A 84 0.37 1.29 8.21
C TYR A 84 -0.03 2.68 8.70
N ASN A 85 -1.27 2.77 9.19
CA ASN A 85 -1.75 3.98 9.84
C ASN A 85 -1.38 3.96 11.32
N ILE A 86 -0.39 4.76 11.70
CA ILE A 86 0.11 4.81 13.08
C ILE A 86 -0.98 5.29 14.05
N ASN A 87 -1.77 6.29 13.65
CA ASN A 87 -2.81 6.87 14.51
C ASN A 87 -3.91 5.87 14.86
N LYS A 88 -4.31 5.06 13.88
CA LYS A 88 -5.33 4.01 14.06
C LYS A 88 -4.74 2.66 14.44
N ARG A 89 -3.41 2.54 14.43
CA ARG A 89 -2.66 1.29 14.65
C ARG A 89 -3.17 0.15 13.79
N LYS A 90 -3.37 0.43 12.51
CA LYS A 90 -4.00 -0.48 11.58
C LYS A 90 -3.27 -0.52 10.24
N THR A 91 -3.17 -1.72 9.67
CA THR A 91 -2.73 -1.93 8.31
C THR A 91 -3.88 -1.66 7.35
N ILE A 92 -3.61 -0.90 6.30
CA ILE A 92 -4.55 -0.62 5.21
C ILE A 92 -3.84 -0.96 3.90
N PHE A 93 -4.41 -1.85 3.13
CA PHE A 93 -3.89 -2.16 1.80
C PHE A 93 -4.37 -1.14 0.78
N TRP A 94 -3.52 -0.84 -0.19
CA TRP A 94 -3.88 0.03 -1.31
C TRP A 94 -3.57 -0.68 -2.60
N GLU A 95 -4.57 -0.81 -3.45
CA GLU A 95 -4.45 -1.34 -4.80
C GLU A 95 -4.75 -0.24 -5.80
N HIS A 96 -3.90 -0.12 -6.81
CA HIS A 96 -4.10 0.82 -7.90
C HIS A 96 -4.33 0.08 -9.21
N PHE A 97 -5.49 0.27 -9.82
CA PHE A 97 -5.85 -0.33 -11.10
C PHE A 97 -5.59 0.66 -12.23
N GLY A 98 -4.47 0.49 -12.92
CA GLY A 98 -3.92 1.46 -13.87
C GLY A 98 -4.39 1.33 -15.31
N MET A 99 -5.13 0.28 -15.68
CA MET A 99 -5.50 -0.02 -17.06
C MET A 99 -6.96 -0.47 -17.19
N MET A 100 -7.88 0.28 -16.60
CA MET A 100 -9.29 -0.11 -16.53
C MET A 100 -10.04 -0.04 -17.86
N ASP A 101 -9.44 0.52 -18.89
CA ASP A 101 -9.92 0.51 -20.28
C ASP A 101 -9.43 -0.71 -21.09
N ASN A 102 -8.63 -1.58 -20.49
CA ASN A 102 -8.28 -2.88 -21.07
C ASN A 102 -9.19 -3.96 -20.46
N LEU A 103 -9.94 -4.66 -21.28
CA LEU A 103 -10.96 -5.62 -20.83
C LEU A 103 -10.37 -6.79 -20.03
N GLU A 104 -9.25 -7.34 -20.45
CA GLU A 104 -8.58 -8.43 -19.75
C GLU A 104 -8.09 -7.96 -18.36
N TYR A 105 -7.48 -6.79 -18.29
CA TYR A 105 -7.03 -6.17 -17.05
C TYR A 105 -8.21 -5.86 -16.12
N LEU A 106 -9.29 -5.30 -16.67
CA LEU A 106 -10.52 -4.99 -15.93
C LEU A 106 -11.12 -6.25 -15.27
N ASN A 107 -11.16 -7.37 -16.00
CA ASN A 107 -11.66 -8.62 -15.46
C ASN A 107 -10.81 -9.12 -14.28
N LYS A 108 -9.50 -9.03 -14.39
CA LYS A 108 -8.58 -9.36 -13.29
C LYS A 108 -8.74 -8.42 -12.09
N ALA A 109 -8.97 -7.14 -12.34
CA ALA A 109 -9.24 -6.16 -11.28
C ALA A 109 -10.52 -6.51 -10.51
N ILE A 110 -11.58 -6.86 -11.22
CA ILE A 110 -12.85 -7.31 -10.62
C ILE A 110 -12.63 -8.56 -9.77
N GLU A 111 -11.89 -9.54 -10.25
CA GLU A 111 -11.57 -10.75 -9.49
C GLU A 111 -10.81 -10.43 -8.20
N LYS A 112 -9.86 -9.49 -8.26
CA LYS A 112 -9.09 -9.05 -7.10
C LYS A 112 -9.97 -8.34 -6.07
N ILE A 113 -10.88 -7.47 -6.51
CA ILE A 113 -11.85 -6.79 -5.64
C ILE A 113 -12.76 -7.83 -4.95
N LYS A 114 -13.27 -8.81 -5.69
CA LYS A 114 -14.05 -9.92 -5.15
C LYS A 114 -13.28 -10.72 -4.10
N PHE A 115 -12.01 -11.01 -4.37
CA PHE A 115 -11.13 -11.70 -3.42
C PHE A 115 -11.05 -10.97 -2.09
N TYR A 116 -10.86 -9.66 -2.10
CA TYR A 116 -10.86 -8.86 -0.88
C TYR A 116 -12.20 -8.93 -0.14
N GLN A 117 -13.31 -8.79 -0.86
CA GLN A 117 -14.65 -8.86 -0.27
C GLN A 117 -14.95 -10.23 0.33
N GLU A 118 -14.61 -11.31 -0.35
CA GLU A 118 -14.81 -12.68 0.10
C GLU A 118 -13.95 -13.04 1.32
N ASN A 119 -12.84 -12.36 1.52
CA ASN A 119 -11.96 -12.52 2.68
C ASN A 119 -12.20 -11.47 3.77
N ASN A 120 -13.37 -10.84 3.77
CA ASN A 120 -13.85 -9.90 4.79
C ASN A 120 -13.05 -8.60 4.92
N PHE A 121 -12.39 -8.17 3.84
CA PHE A 121 -11.78 -6.85 3.78
C PHE A 121 -12.84 -5.80 3.46
N GLN A 122 -13.00 -4.82 4.33
CA GLN A 122 -13.90 -3.69 4.08
C GLN A 122 -13.21 -2.65 3.20
N ILE A 123 -13.85 -2.31 2.08
CA ILE A 123 -13.40 -1.23 1.20
C ILE A 123 -13.48 0.09 1.95
N GLY A 124 -12.40 0.85 1.96
CA GLY A 124 -12.29 2.13 2.67
C GLY A 124 -11.79 2.01 4.10
N THR A 125 -11.79 0.83 4.70
CA THR A 125 -11.30 0.60 6.07
C THR A 125 -10.08 -0.31 6.09
N ASP A 126 -10.14 -1.43 5.38
CA ASP A 126 -9.06 -2.42 5.32
C ASP A 126 -8.26 -2.33 4.03
N VAL A 127 -8.92 -1.93 2.95
CA VAL A 127 -8.33 -1.78 1.63
C VAL A 127 -8.90 -0.55 0.92
N VAL A 128 -8.04 0.15 0.20
CA VAL A 128 -8.37 1.31 -0.62
C VAL A 128 -8.08 0.98 -2.06
N PHE A 129 -9.02 1.28 -2.95
CA PHE A 129 -8.85 1.14 -4.39
C PHE A 129 -8.79 2.50 -5.07
N THR A 130 -7.80 2.67 -5.92
CA THR A 130 -7.76 3.77 -6.89
C THR A 130 -7.66 3.18 -8.29
N MET A 131 -8.15 3.90 -9.26
CA MET A 131 -8.18 3.42 -10.62
C MET A 131 -8.01 4.53 -11.63
N GLU A 132 -7.56 4.17 -12.81
CA GLU A 132 -7.42 5.06 -13.95
C GLU A 132 -7.59 4.32 -15.26
N SER A 133 -7.80 5.07 -16.32
CA SER A 133 -7.76 4.59 -17.70
C SER A 133 -6.87 5.52 -18.52
N SER A 134 -6.60 5.18 -19.77
CA SER A 134 -5.81 6.03 -20.65
C SER A 134 -6.45 7.41 -20.87
N SER A 135 -7.78 7.49 -20.85
CA SER A 135 -8.53 8.74 -21.01
C SER A 135 -8.74 9.52 -19.71
N VAL A 136 -8.67 8.84 -18.56
CA VAL A 136 -8.91 9.42 -17.24
C VAL A 136 -7.74 9.04 -16.32
N PRO A 137 -6.59 9.69 -16.46
CA PRO A 137 -5.43 9.41 -15.62
C PRO A 137 -5.61 9.93 -14.20
N ILE A 138 -4.98 9.24 -13.25
CA ILE A 138 -4.95 9.71 -11.86
C ILE A 138 -3.94 10.85 -11.70
N SER A 139 -4.24 11.79 -10.82
CA SER A 139 -3.36 12.91 -10.48
C SER A 139 -2.88 12.82 -9.03
N SER A 140 -1.76 13.47 -8.74
CA SER A 140 -1.27 13.61 -7.36
C SER A 140 -2.28 14.27 -6.44
N LYS A 141 -3.07 15.20 -6.95
CA LYS A 141 -4.14 15.87 -6.19
C LYS A 141 -5.22 14.88 -5.72
N GLN A 142 -5.61 13.95 -6.59
CA GLN A 142 -6.57 12.90 -6.23
C GLN A 142 -5.98 11.93 -5.21
N ILE A 143 -4.71 11.55 -5.35
CA ILE A 143 -4.00 10.70 -4.41
C ILE A 143 -3.90 11.36 -3.04
N GLU A 144 -3.59 12.65 -2.98
CA GLU A 144 -3.57 13.42 -1.71
C GLU A 144 -4.95 13.44 -1.03
N LYS A 145 -6.04 13.51 -1.78
CA LYS A 145 -7.40 13.40 -1.23
C LYS A 145 -7.65 12.03 -0.61
N VAL A 146 -7.23 10.96 -1.26
CA VAL A 146 -7.34 9.59 -0.75
C VAL A 146 -6.57 9.46 0.56
N ILE A 147 -5.35 9.98 0.62
CA ILE A 147 -4.52 9.95 1.83
C ILE A 147 -5.22 10.69 2.98
N LYS A 148 -5.74 11.88 2.75
CA LYS A 148 -6.48 12.65 3.76
C LYS A 148 -7.72 11.91 4.25
N GLN A 149 -8.44 11.25 3.36
CA GLN A 149 -9.67 10.55 3.69
C GLN A 149 -9.44 9.29 4.51
N TYR A 150 -8.41 8.51 4.20
CA TYR A 150 -8.23 7.17 4.76
C TYR A 150 -7.08 7.05 5.77
N PHE A 151 -6.15 7.99 5.78
CA PHE A 151 -4.95 7.92 6.62
C PHE A 151 -4.83 9.07 7.64
N ALA A 152 -5.81 9.92 7.71
CA ALA A 152 -5.83 11.01 8.69
C ALA A 152 -6.16 10.53 10.10
#